data_a1e7ae3fd78cb56baafb18b81684080d
#
_entry.id   a1e7ae3fd78cb56baafb18b81684080d
#
_cell.length_a   1.000
_cell.length_b   1.000
_cell.length_c   1.000
_cell.angle_alpha   90.00
_cell.angle_beta   90.00
_cell.angle_gamma   90.00
#
_symmetry.space_group_name_H-M   'P 1'
#
loop_
_entity.id
_entity.type
_entity.pdbx_description
1 polymer ?
#
loop_
_entity_poly.entity_id
_entity_poly.type
_entity_poly.pdbx_seq_one_letter_code
_entity_poly.pdbx_strand_id
1 'polypeptide(L)'
;IIVLISVFIMLDILLVAFKKENENKGIIFKPENGTFGTSDWMKLTEIKQILTINDIPGIILGKFENYIVKLPLDSYFNKNICVFGSSGSMKTTAFLLTNLLELSKYLKSIVVTDPKSEIYRITSSYFRSIGYVVKVFNLKDMRHSDRWNPLAENENINDVQTSANVIISNTQKKSGKDEFWPRAEENLLKAFLFYFLQILVDQNNLTNIYKKIAGGDLSEIDAMFKGLPNEHPAKMSYNIFASGSDTIKASVITRSRNQATNFPK
;
A
#
# COMPACT_ATOMS: atom_id res chain seq x y z
N ILE A 1 42.39 48.76 -40.04
CA ILE A 1 42.99 47.41 -40.06
C ILE A 1 43.10 46.85 -38.67
N ILE A 2 43.67 47.57 -37.66
CA ILE A 2 43.82 47.08 -36.29
C ILE A 2 42.49 46.74 -35.63
N VAL A 3 41.42 47.57 -35.84
CA VAL A 3 40.08 47.32 -35.27
C VAL A 3 39.43 46.07 -35.87
N LEU A 4 39.61 45.82 -37.16
CA LEU A 4 39.11 44.60 -37.82
C LEU A 4 39.78 43.35 -37.30
N ILE A 5 41.07 43.38 -37.05
CA ILE A 5 41.83 42.21 -36.49
C ILE A 5 41.37 41.94 -35.05
N SER A 6 41.13 42.97 -34.22
CA SER A 6 40.64 42.79 -32.86
C SER A 6 39.23 42.21 -32.80
N VAL A 7 38.35 42.57 -33.74
CA VAL A 7 36.97 42.00 -33.88
C VAL A 7 37.04 40.50 -34.27
N PHE A 8 37.92 40.16 -35.23
CA PHE A 8 38.13 38.77 -35.62
C PHE A 8 38.70 37.89 -34.47
N ILE A 9 39.67 38.38 -33.74
CA ILE A 9 40.21 37.69 -32.56
C ILE A 9 39.13 37.51 -31.46
N MET A 10 38.30 38.54 -31.25
CA MET A 10 37.23 38.45 -30.27
C MET A 10 36.12 37.46 -30.69
N LEU A 11 35.83 37.38 -32.00
CA LEU A 11 34.89 36.40 -32.56
C LEU A 11 35.38 34.98 -32.44
N ASP A 12 36.68 34.76 -32.72
CA ASP A 12 37.32 33.43 -32.54
C ASP A 12 37.33 33.01 -31.08
N ILE A 13 37.61 33.91 -30.13
CA ILE A 13 37.57 33.61 -28.70
C ILE A 13 36.13 33.28 -28.25
N LEU A 14 35.14 34.00 -28.76
CA LEU A 14 33.73 33.71 -28.50
C LEU A 14 33.32 32.35 -29.07
N LEU A 15 33.71 32.03 -30.30
CA LEU A 15 33.42 30.74 -30.94
C LEU A 15 34.09 29.57 -30.19
N VAL A 16 35.33 29.75 -29.73
CA VAL A 16 36.02 28.74 -28.92
C VAL A 16 35.36 28.58 -27.56
N ALA A 17 34.93 29.67 -26.91
CA ALA A 17 34.21 29.63 -25.65
C ALA A 17 32.85 28.93 -25.79
N PHE A 18 32.08 29.25 -26.83
CA PHE A 18 30.82 28.58 -27.16
C PHE A 18 31.00 27.09 -27.48
N LYS A 19 32.08 26.73 -28.18
CA LYS A 19 32.40 25.34 -28.49
C LYS A 19 32.77 24.57 -27.21
N LYS A 20 33.56 25.19 -26.32
CA LYS A 20 33.95 24.61 -25.04
C LYS A 20 32.78 24.46 -24.06
N GLU A 21 31.82 25.37 -24.09
CA GLU A 21 30.59 25.29 -23.27
C GLU A 21 29.66 24.17 -23.75
N ASN A 22 29.61 23.89 -25.04
CA ASN A 22 28.88 22.77 -25.60
C ASN A 22 29.58 21.41 -25.38
N GLU A 23 30.88 21.37 -25.30
CA GLU A 23 31.65 20.16 -24.97
C GLU A 23 31.52 19.75 -23.48
N ASN A 24 31.17 20.68 -22.59
CA ASN A 24 31.01 20.41 -21.14
C ASN A 24 29.59 20.09 -20.71
N LYS A 25 28.61 19.98 -21.59
CA LYS A 25 27.28 19.43 -21.29
C LYS A 25 27.26 17.91 -21.40
N GLY A 26 27.93 17.29 -20.51
CA GLY A 26 27.74 16.13 -19.65
C GLY A 26 27.18 14.83 -20.21
N ILE A 27 26.91 14.62 -21.50
CA ILE A 27 26.66 13.29 -22.06
C ILE A 27 27.60 13.13 -23.25
N ILE A 28 28.73 12.48 -23.02
CA ILE A 28 29.64 12.09 -24.09
C ILE A 28 28.99 10.91 -24.81
N PHE A 29 28.35 11.14 -25.95
CA PHE A 29 28.01 10.08 -26.89
C PHE A 29 29.33 9.54 -27.45
N LYS A 30 29.83 8.45 -26.90
CA LYS A 30 30.91 7.71 -27.51
C LYS A 30 30.40 7.03 -28.77
N PRO A 31 31.15 7.10 -29.90
CA PRO A 31 30.74 6.36 -31.10
C PRO A 31 30.63 4.88 -30.77
N GLU A 32 29.56 4.27 -31.25
CA GLU A 32 29.19 2.89 -30.99
C GLU A 32 30.17 1.95 -31.68
N ASN A 33 31.16 1.45 -30.95
CA ASN A 33 32.01 0.38 -31.43
C ASN A 33 31.61 -0.99 -30.86
N GLY A 34 30.44 -1.09 -30.22
CA GLY A 34 29.85 -2.36 -29.77
C GLY A 34 30.59 -3.09 -28.65
N THR A 35 31.67 -2.56 -28.14
CA THR A 35 32.55 -3.23 -27.13
C THR A 35 31.81 -3.52 -25.80
N PHE A 36 30.83 -2.74 -25.43
CA PHE A 36 30.03 -2.90 -24.19
C PHE A 36 28.53 -3.11 -24.45
N GLY A 37 28.18 -3.48 -25.67
CA GLY A 37 26.80 -3.54 -26.15
C GLY A 37 26.30 -2.20 -26.68
N THR A 38 25.29 -2.24 -27.52
CA THR A 38 24.60 -1.06 -28.05
C THR A 38 23.17 -1.05 -27.53
N SER A 39 22.65 0.13 -27.17
CA SER A 39 21.24 0.32 -26.86
C SER A 39 20.71 1.45 -27.72
N ASP A 40 19.54 1.25 -28.29
CA ASP A 40 18.82 2.23 -29.10
C ASP A 40 17.37 2.31 -28.63
N TRP A 41 16.63 3.32 -29.10
CA TRP A 41 15.19 3.42 -28.86
C TRP A 41 14.46 2.32 -29.62
N MET A 42 13.48 1.68 -28.94
CA MET A 42 12.66 0.63 -29.54
C MET A 42 11.88 1.16 -30.75
N LYS A 43 11.90 0.41 -31.81
CA LYS A 43 11.05 0.66 -33.01
C LYS A 43 9.63 0.16 -32.74
N LEU A 44 8.65 0.68 -33.49
CA LEU A 44 7.25 0.29 -33.34
C LEU A 44 7.02 -1.23 -33.48
N THR A 45 7.79 -1.89 -34.34
CA THR A 45 7.75 -3.36 -34.52
C THR A 45 8.19 -4.13 -33.28
N GLU A 46 9.17 -3.62 -32.56
CA GLU A 46 9.68 -4.20 -31.30
C GLU A 46 8.71 -3.92 -30.14
N ILE A 47 8.18 -2.69 -30.09
CA ILE A 47 7.15 -2.30 -29.12
C ILE A 47 5.96 -3.25 -29.19
N LYS A 48 5.47 -3.57 -30.39
CA LYS A 48 4.32 -4.48 -30.61
C LYS A 48 4.55 -5.93 -30.19
N GLN A 49 5.81 -6.35 -30.00
CA GLN A 49 6.14 -7.70 -29.51
C GLN A 49 6.00 -7.82 -27.99
N ILE A 50 6.16 -6.70 -27.28
CA ILE A 50 6.28 -6.67 -25.80
C ILE A 50 5.08 -5.96 -25.16
N LEU A 51 4.60 -4.89 -25.80
CA LEU A 51 3.55 -4.01 -25.34
C LEU A 51 2.36 -4.05 -26.28
N THR A 52 1.20 -3.68 -25.79
CA THR A 52 -0.01 -3.54 -26.59
C THR A 52 -0.24 -2.09 -27.01
N ILE A 53 -1.02 -1.88 -28.05
CA ILE A 53 -1.32 -0.57 -28.57
C ILE A 53 -2.84 -0.36 -28.71
N ASN A 54 -3.26 0.88 -28.58
CA ASN A 54 -4.64 1.37 -28.79
C ASN A 54 -5.70 0.62 -27.94
N ASP A 55 -6.60 -0.13 -28.55
CA ASP A 55 -7.80 -0.69 -27.92
C ASP A 55 -7.56 -1.98 -27.11
N ILE A 56 -6.38 -2.54 -27.18
CA ILE A 56 -6.05 -3.75 -26.41
C ILE A 56 -5.92 -3.41 -24.91
N PRO A 57 -6.49 -4.25 -24.01
CA PRO A 57 -6.41 -4.01 -22.57
C PRO A 57 -5.00 -3.88 -22.02
N GLY A 58 -4.76 -2.85 -21.22
CA GLY A 58 -3.44 -2.66 -20.61
C GLY A 58 -3.34 -1.40 -19.76
N ILE A 59 -2.25 -1.29 -19.01
CA ILE A 59 -1.91 -0.07 -18.27
C ILE A 59 -1.25 0.89 -19.26
N ILE A 60 -1.84 2.08 -19.43
CA ILE A 60 -1.32 3.10 -20.33
C ILE A 60 0.03 3.60 -19.79
N LEU A 61 1.08 3.42 -20.59
CA LEU A 61 2.42 3.92 -20.30
C LEU A 61 2.66 5.30 -20.91
N GLY A 62 2.05 5.58 -22.05
CA GLY A 62 2.22 6.84 -22.77
C GLY A 62 1.79 6.75 -24.22
N LYS A 63 2.30 7.68 -25.02
CA LYS A 63 2.05 7.77 -26.44
C LYS A 63 3.38 7.64 -27.20
N PHE A 64 3.40 6.79 -28.20
CA PHE A 64 4.49 6.67 -29.16
C PHE A 64 3.94 6.98 -30.56
N GLU A 65 4.43 8.05 -31.17
CA GLU A 65 3.85 8.61 -32.41
C GLU A 65 2.34 8.85 -32.25
N ASN A 66 1.52 8.14 -33.01
CA ASN A 66 0.06 8.20 -32.96
C ASN A 66 -0.59 7.06 -32.15
N TYR A 67 0.21 6.19 -31.55
CA TYR A 67 -0.27 5.01 -30.82
C TYR A 67 -0.23 5.23 -29.31
N ILE A 68 -1.29 4.82 -28.62
CA ILE A 68 -1.28 4.69 -27.15
C ILE A 68 -0.61 3.36 -26.82
N VAL A 69 0.48 3.42 -26.09
CA VAL A 69 1.26 2.25 -25.70
C VAL A 69 0.86 1.82 -24.32
N LYS A 70 0.57 0.51 -24.15
CA LYS A 70 0.07 -0.06 -22.90
C LYS A 70 0.87 -1.30 -22.50
N LEU A 71 1.06 -1.49 -21.21
CA LEU A 71 1.53 -2.73 -20.63
C LEU A 71 0.35 -3.72 -20.54
N PRO A 72 0.40 -4.90 -21.21
CA PRO A 72 -0.71 -5.85 -21.20
C PRO A 72 -1.06 -6.33 -19.79
N LEU A 73 -2.36 -6.51 -19.49
CA LEU A 73 -2.82 -6.98 -18.17
C LEU A 73 -2.43 -8.44 -17.90
N ASP A 74 -2.29 -9.25 -18.92
CA ASP A 74 -1.94 -10.67 -18.90
C ASP A 74 -0.45 -10.96 -19.16
N SER A 75 0.38 -9.91 -19.29
CA SER A 75 1.81 -10.08 -19.54
C SER A 75 2.55 -10.67 -18.33
N TYR A 76 3.65 -11.38 -18.62
CA TYR A 76 4.59 -11.86 -17.60
C TYR A 76 5.44 -10.75 -16.97
N PHE A 77 5.43 -9.54 -17.54
CA PHE A 77 6.18 -8.42 -17.00
C PHE A 77 5.62 -7.95 -15.66
N ASN A 78 6.51 -7.47 -14.79
CA ASN A 78 6.14 -6.81 -13.57
C ASN A 78 5.30 -5.56 -13.89
N LYS A 79 4.15 -5.45 -13.22
CA LYS A 79 3.20 -4.34 -13.41
C LYS A 79 3.38 -3.19 -12.41
N ASN A 80 4.45 -3.22 -11.60
CA ASN A 80 4.79 -2.12 -10.72
C ASN A 80 5.36 -0.95 -11.55
N ILE A 81 4.66 0.17 -11.51
CA ILE A 81 5.04 1.37 -12.27
C ILE A 81 5.30 2.50 -11.30
N CYS A 82 6.45 3.15 -11.45
CA CYS A 82 6.82 4.32 -10.69
C CYS A 82 6.85 5.55 -11.59
N VAL A 83 6.08 6.58 -11.25
CA VAL A 83 5.95 7.81 -12.04
C VAL A 83 6.61 8.97 -11.29
N PHE A 84 7.69 9.48 -11.85
CA PHE A 84 8.43 10.61 -11.30
C PHE A 84 8.05 11.91 -11.99
N GLY A 85 8.02 12.99 -11.24
CA GLY A 85 7.78 14.33 -11.78
C GLY A 85 7.64 15.36 -10.65
N SER A 86 7.95 16.60 -10.92
CA SER A 86 7.80 17.73 -9.99
C SER A 86 6.33 17.98 -9.62
N SER A 87 6.09 18.84 -8.65
CA SER A 87 4.73 19.30 -8.35
C SER A 87 4.17 20.03 -9.58
N GLY A 88 2.89 19.80 -9.91
CA GLY A 88 2.26 20.39 -11.10
C GLY A 88 2.57 19.69 -12.43
N SER A 89 3.40 18.65 -12.48
CA SER A 89 3.72 17.91 -13.72
C SER A 89 2.60 17.00 -14.23
N MET A 90 1.37 17.21 -13.79
CA MET A 90 0.17 16.49 -14.22
C MET A 90 0.17 14.96 -14.00
N LYS A 91 1.00 14.43 -13.10
CA LYS A 91 1.06 12.98 -12.80
C LYS A 91 -0.31 12.37 -12.51
N THR A 92 -1.11 13.04 -11.69
CA THR A 92 -2.45 12.58 -11.33
C THR A 92 -3.36 12.56 -12.54
N THR A 93 -3.38 13.62 -13.33
CA THR A 93 -4.29 13.74 -14.48
C THR A 93 -3.83 12.89 -15.66
N ALA A 94 -2.56 13.00 -16.04
CA ALA A 94 -2.07 12.36 -17.25
C ALA A 94 -1.83 10.85 -17.08
N PHE A 95 -1.48 10.38 -15.89
CA PHE A 95 -1.22 8.98 -15.67
C PHE A 95 -2.30 8.29 -14.82
N LEU A 96 -2.56 8.77 -13.60
CA LEU A 96 -3.43 8.07 -12.67
C LEU A 96 -4.90 8.07 -13.11
N LEU A 97 -5.49 9.24 -13.39
CA LEU A 97 -6.89 9.32 -13.84
C LEU A 97 -7.11 8.63 -15.18
N THR A 98 -6.17 8.78 -16.11
CA THR A 98 -6.24 8.12 -17.42
C THR A 98 -6.26 6.59 -17.27
N ASN A 99 -5.39 6.05 -16.40
CA ASN A 99 -5.36 4.61 -16.14
C ASN A 99 -6.56 4.12 -15.34
N LEU A 100 -7.08 4.90 -14.39
CA LEU A 100 -8.32 4.56 -13.67
C LEU A 100 -9.49 4.39 -14.65
N LEU A 101 -9.66 5.34 -15.56
CA LEU A 101 -10.72 5.28 -16.59
C LEU A 101 -10.49 4.15 -17.58
N GLU A 102 -9.26 3.85 -17.95
CA GLU A 102 -8.95 2.72 -18.82
C GLU A 102 -9.26 1.39 -18.15
N LEU A 103 -8.78 1.18 -16.92
CA LEU A 103 -8.98 -0.06 -16.18
C LEU A 103 -10.44 -0.30 -15.80
N SER A 104 -11.25 0.74 -15.65
CA SER A 104 -12.69 0.62 -15.36
C SER A 104 -13.47 -0.11 -16.46
N LYS A 105 -13.00 -0.05 -17.71
CA LYS A 105 -13.62 -0.76 -18.85
C LYS A 105 -13.55 -2.28 -18.71
N TYR A 106 -12.64 -2.79 -17.90
CA TYR A 106 -12.38 -4.23 -17.74
C TYR A 106 -12.85 -4.77 -16.38
N LEU A 107 -13.67 -4.04 -15.66
CA LEU A 107 -14.27 -4.42 -14.37
C LEU A 107 -13.25 -4.95 -13.35
N LYS A 108 -12.06 -4.34 -13.31
CA LYS A 108 -11.02 -4.71 -12.34
C LYS A 108 -11.28 -4.05 -10.99
N SER A 109 -11.03 -4.76 -9.90
CA SER A 109 -10.99 -4.16 -8.56
C SER A 109 -9.82 -3.20 -8.44
N ILE A 110 -10.08 -2.00 -7.91
CA ILE A 110 -9.11 -0.91 -7.87
C ILE A 110 -9.03 -0.37 -6.44
N VAL A 111 -7.81 -0.23 -5.94
CA VAL A 111 -7.54 0.42 -4.65
C VAL A 111 -6.72 1.68 -4.89
N VAL A 112 -7.16 2.81 -4.34
CA VAL A 112 -6.52 4.11 -4.54
C VAL A 112 -6.25 4.77 -3.20
N THR A 113 -5.01 5.22 -3.00
CA THR A 113 -4.66 6.11 -1.88
C THR A 113 -4.82 7.57 -2.33
N ASP A 114 -5.79 8.27 -1.73
CA ASP A 114 -6.17 9.65 -2.11
C ASP A 114 -6.15 10.62 -0.92
N PRO A 115 -4.96 11.09 -0.48
CA PRO A 115 -4.83 11.94 0.70
C PRO A 115 -5.57 13.28 0.61
N LYS A 116 -5.86 13.74 -0.61
CA LYS A 116 -6.54 15.02 -0.90
C LYS A 116 -8.01 14.86 -1.24
N SER A 117 -8.51 13.63 -1.37
CA SER A 117 -9.86 13.30 -1.84
C SER A 117 -10.18 13.89 -3.23
N GLU A 118 -9.15 14.18 -4.02
CA GLU A 118 -9.28 14.77 -5.35
C GLU A 118 -9.78 13.74 -6.36
N ILE A 119 -9.18 12.55 -6.33
CA ILE A 119 -9.52 11.44 -7.21
C ILE A 119 -10.95 10.96 -6.93
N TYR A 120 -11.29 10.78 -5.66
CA TYR A 120 -12.64 10.40 -5.24
C TYR A 120 -13.70 11.38 -5.74
N ARG A 121 -13.48 12.68 -5.55
CA ARG A 121 -14.44 13.71 -6.00
C ARG A 121 -14.65 13.72 -7.51
N ILE A 122 -13.61 13.48 -8.29
CA ILE A 122 -13.67 13.50 -9.76
C ILE A 122 -14.28 12.22 -10.30
N THR A 123 -13.99 11.04 -9.71
CA THR A 123 -14.26 9.75 -10.35
C THR A 123 -15.39 8.95 -9.71
N SER A 124 -15.75 9.19 -8.46
CA SER A 124 -16.66 8.32 -7.70
C SER A 124 -18.05 8.19 -8.33
N SER A 125 -18.60 9.30 -8.83
CA SER A 125 -19.93 9.29 -9.51
C SER A 125 -19.88 8.48 -10.79
N TYR A 126 -18.83 8.64 -11.59
CA TYR A 126 -18.64 7.87 -12.81
C TYR A 126 -18.54 6.37 -12.50
N PHE A 127 -17.67 5.97 -11.54
CA PHE A 127 -17.52 4.56 -11.19
C PHE A 127 -18.83 3.93 -10.70
N ARG A 128 -19.61 4.64 -9.89
CA ARG A 128 -20.95 4.17 -9.48
C ARG A 128 -21.91 4.03 -10.66
N SER A 129 -21.87 4.96 -11.63
CA SER A 129 -22.76 4.92 -12.80
C SER A 129 -22.49 3.72 -13.72
N ILE A 130 -21.27 3.19 -13.73
CA ILE A 130 -20.89 2.00 -14.50
C ILE A 130 -20.90 0.71 -13.67
N GLY A 131 -21.51 0.72 -12.47
CA GLY A 131 -21.77 -0.46 -11.66
C GLY A 131 -20.70 -0.83 -10.62
N TYR A 132 -19.68 0.00 -10.38
CA TYR A 132 -18.73 -0.24 -9.31
C TYR A 132 -19.30 0.05 -7.93
N VAL A 133 -19.00 -0.81 -6.98
CA VAL A 133 -19.21 -0.53 -5.55
C VAL A 133 -18.01 0.30 -5.07
N VAL A 134 -18.24 1.60 -4.88
CA VAL A 134 -17.20 2.52 -4.40
C VAL A 134 -17.26 2.62 -2.90
N LYS A 135 -16.23 2.12 -2.23
CA LYS A 135 -16.02 2.19 -0.78
C LYS A 135 -14.99 3.24 -0.43
N VAL A 136 -15.20 3.96 0.66
CA VAL A 136 -14.31 5.03 1.12
C VAL A 136 -13.87 4.75 2.55
N PHE A 137 -12.57 4.60 2.77
CA PHE A 137 -11.99 4.52 4.09
C PHE A 137 -11.37 5.87 4.45
N ASN A 138 -12.12 6.70 5.17
CA ASN A 138 -11.75 8.08 5.47
C ASN A 138 -11.14 8.20 6.87
N LEU A 139 -9.81 8.19 6.94
CA LEU A 139 -9.05 8.32 8.19
C LEU A 139 -9.06 9.74 8.79
N LYS A 140 -9.42 10.76 7.99
CA LYS A 140 -9.49 12.15 8.48
C LYS A 140 -10.82 12.46 9.19
N ASP A 141 -11.91 11.91 8.66
CA ASP A 141 -13.23 12.05 9.23
C ASP A 141 -13.98 10.71 9.14
N MET A 142 -13.86 9.92 10.20
CA MET A 142 -14.44 8.58 10.29
C MET A 142 -15.98 8.57 10.18
N ARG A 143 -16.67 9.70 10.41
CA ARG A 143 -18.11 9.84 10.25
C ARG A 143 -18.54 9.73 8.78
N HIS A 144 -17.63 10.10 7.86
CA HIS A 144 -17.82 10.02 6.42
C HIS A 144 -17.01 8.85 5.81
N SER A 145 -16.80 7.79 6.57
CA SER A 145 -16.12 6.58 6.14
C SER A 145 -17.12 5.43 6.02
N ASP A 146 -16.94 4.59 5.00
CA ASP A 146 -17.60 3.28 4.99
C ASP A 146 -17.06 2.43 6.14
N ARG A 147 -17.93 1.61 6.69
CA ARG A 147 -17.59 0.67 7.75
C ARG A 147 -16.98 -0.58 7.14
N TRP A 148 -15.93 -1.06 7.76
CA TRP A 148 -15.28 -2.31 7.41
C TRP A 148 -14.89 -3.06 8.68
N ASN A 149 -15.23 -4.34 8.73
CA ASN A 149 -14.82 -5.23 9.79
C ASN A 149 -13.74 -6.19 9.27
N PRO A 150 -12.46 -5.96 9.59
CA PRO A 150 -11.38 -6.81 9.09
C PRO A 150 -11.48 -8.26 9.59
N LEU A 151 -12.15 -8.50 10.72
CA LEU A 151 -12.31 -9.84 11.27
C LEU A 151 -13.36 -10.68 10.54
N ALA A 152 -14.26 -10.05 9.79
CA ALA A 152 -15.23 -10.77 8.97
C ALA A 152 -14.58 -11.53 7.81
N GLU A 153 -13.35 -11.18 7.45
CA GLU A 153 -12.57 -11.83 6.39
C GLU A 153 -11.74 -13.03 6.91
N ASN A 154 -11.74 -13.29 8.22
CA ASN A 154 -11.02 -14.42 8.80
C ASN A 154 -11.84 -15.71 8.63
N GLU A 155 -11.37 -16.62 7.78
CA GLU A 155 -12.03 -17.90 7.52
C GLU A 155 -11.34 -19.08 8.19
N ASN A 156 -10.06 -18.94 8.52
CA ASN A 156 -9.24 -20.04 9.02
C ASN A 156 -8.24 -19.59 10.11
N ILE A 157 -7.50 -20.56 10.67
CA ILE A 157 -6.53 -20.32 11.74
C ILE A 157 -5.41 -19.37 11.31
N ASN A 158 -4.95 -19.47 10.07
CA ASN A 158 -3.85 -18.63 9.58
C ASN A 158 -4.28 -17.17 9.46
N ASP A 159 -5.53 -16.91 9.06
CA ASP A 159 -6.09 -15.56 8.97
C ASP A 159 -6.17 -14.90 10.35
N VAL A 160 -6.60 -15.67 11.37
CA VAL A 160 -6.63 -15.19 12.76
C VAL A 160 -5.23 -14.87 13.26
N GLN A 161 -4.24 -15.73 12.98
CA GLN A 161 -2.85 -15.45 13.34
C GLN A 161 -2.31 -14.21 12.66
N THR A 162 -2.58 -14.06 11.36
CA THR A 162 -2.18 -12.89 10.57
C THR A 162 -2.82 -11.63 11.12
N SER A 163 -4.13 -11.66 11.38
CA SER A 163 -4.87 -10.53 11.96
C SER A 163 -4.31 -10.10 13.31
N ALA A 164 -4.03 -11.07 14.20
CA ALA A 164 -3.44 -10.80 15.51
C ALA A 164 -2.05 -10.15 15.37
N ASN A 165 -1.19 -10.70 14.52
CA ASN A 165 0.15 -10.20 14.30
C ASN A 165 0.13 -8.76 13.74
N VAL A 166 -0.75 -8.49 12.76
CA VAL A 166 -0.90 -7.15 12.15
C VAL A 166 -1.38 -6.13 13.20
N ILE A 167 -2.38 -6.49 14.00
CA ILE A 167 -2.91 -5.61 15.05
C ILE A 167 -1.81 -5.29 16.06
N ILE A 168 -1.14 -6.30 16.61
CA ILE A 168 -0.11 -6.11 17.63
C ILE A 168 1.08 -5.33 17.07
N SER A 169 1.59 -5.67 15.88
CA SER A 169 2.74 -5.00 15.28
C SER A 169 2.48 -3.52 15.00
N ASN A 170 1.25 -3.16 14.64
CA ASN A 170 0.90 -1.77 14.34
C ASN A 170 0.47 -0.94 15.56
N THR A 171 0.10 -1.60 16.67
CA THR A 171 -0.30 -0.90 17.90
C THR A 171 0.84 -0.70 18.88
N GLN A 172 1.94 -1.42 18.72
CA GLN A 172 3.11 -1.28 19.57
C GLN A 172 3.93 -0.06 19.20
N LYS A 173 4.24 0.76 20.20
CA LYS A 173 5.34 1.73 20.08
C LYS A 173 6.64 0.94 19.95
N LYS A 174 7.44 1.21 18.93
CA LYS A 174 8.80 0.68 18.76
C LYS A 174 9.70 1.16 19.92
N SER A 175 9.56 0.56 21.07
CA SER A 175 10.48 0.73 22.20
C SER A 175 11.24 -0.59 22.38
N GLY A 176 12.56 -0.52 22.20
CA GLY A 176 13.44 -1.65 22.01
C GLY A 176 13.43 -2.72 23.08
N LYS A 177 13.86 -3.90 22.68
CA LYS A 177 14.39 -5.05 23.42
C LYS A 177 13.47 -6.01 24.15
N ASP A 178 12.22 -5.71 24.51
CA ASP A 178 11.37 -6.69 25.21
C ASP A 178 10.33 -7.33 24.24
N GLU A 179 10.68 -8.43 23.61
CA GLU A 179 9.78 -9.25 22.79
C GLU A 179 8.74 -10.04 23.59
N PHE A 180 8.90 -10.12 24.90
CA PHE A 180 8.05 -10.94 25.77
C PHE A 180 6.61 -10.41 25.88
N TRP A 181 6.46 -9.10 26.14
CA TRP A 181 5.15 -8.45 26.28
C TRP A 181 4.29 -8.54 25.01
N PRO A 182 4.87 -8.32 23.82
CA PRO A 182 4.16 -8.52 22.56
C PRO A 182 3.58 -9.92 22.40
N ARG A 183 4.34 -10.95 22.77
CA ARG A 183 3.89 -12.34 22.62
C ARG A 183 2.75 -12.71 23.56
N ALA A 184 2.77 -12.23 24.80
CA ALA A 184 1.70 -12.49 25.77
C ALA A 184 0.40 -11.78 25.33
N GLU A 185 0.49 -10.53 24.89
CA GLU A 185 -0.63 -9.76 24.37
C GLU A 185 -1.20 -10.38 23.09
N GLU A 186 -0.34 -10.84 22.19
CA GLU A 186 -0.70 -11.53 20.95
C GLU A 186 -1.48 -12.83 21.24
N ASN A 187 -1.02 -13.65 22.19
CA ASN A 187 -1.71 -14.88 22.54
C ASN A 187 -3.07 -14.64 23.20
N LEU A 188 -3.20 -13.61 24.03
CA LEU A 188 -4.48 -13.19 24.57
C LEU A 188 -5.42 -12.72 23.44
N LEU A 189 -4.94 -11.88 22.53
CA LEU A 189 -5.73 -11.42 21.40
C LEU A 189 -6.14 -12.57 20.48
N LYS A 190 -5.24 -13.51 20.17
CA LYS A 190 -5.56 -14.73 19.40
C LYS A 190 -6.66 -15.55 20.07
N ALA A 191 -6.58 -15.73 21.38
CA ALA A 191 -7.60 -16.46 22.12
C ALA A 191 -8.99 -15.82 21.94
N PHE A 192 -9.09 -14.51 22.08
CA PHE A 192 -10.35 -13.79 21.85
C PHE A 192 -10.79 -13.83 20.39
N LEU A 193 -9.89 -13.66 19.44
CA LEU A 193 -10.22 -13.73 18.01
C LEU A 193 -10.82 -15.10 17.66
N PHE A 194 -10.22 -16.20 18.10
CA PHE A 194 -10.76 -17.55 17.88
C PHE A 194 -12.10 -17.75 18.61
N TYR A 195 -12.25 -17.21 19.81
CA TYR A 195 -13.49 -17.32 20.56
C TYR A 195 -14.64 -16.61 19.85
N PHE A 196 -14.39 -15.38 19.38
CA PHE A 196 -15.42 -14.61 18.67
C PHE A 196 -15.72 -15.18 17.29
N LEU A 197 -14.71 -15.69 16.57
CA LEU A 197 -14.91 -16.31 15.27
C LEU A 197 -15.76 -17.58 15.32
N GLN A 198 -15.63 -18.40 16.38
CA GLN A 198 -16.26 -19.72 16.45
C GLN A 198 -17.48 -19.80 17.37
N ILE A 199 -17.56 -18.94 18.37
CA ILE A 199 -18.60 -18.99 19.40
C ILE A 199 -19.50 -17.75 19.38
N LEU A 200 -18.93 -16.56 19.23
CA LEU A 200 -19.67 -15.29 19.19
C LEU A 200 -19.65 -14.68 17.78
N VAL A 201 -20.02 -15.47 16.79
CA VAL A 201 -19.91 -15.12 15.36
C VAL A 201 -20.58 -13.79 15.02
N ASP A 202 -21.79 -13.54 15.53
CA ASP A 202 -22.54 -12.31 15.29
C ASP A 202 -21.90 -11.08 15.94
N GLN A 203 -20.99 -11.28 16.91
CA GLN A 203 -20.30 -10.23 17.63
C GLN A 203 -18.84 -10.09 17.21
N ASN A 204 -18.40 -10.81 16.16
CA ASN A 204 -17.02 -10.88 15.72
C ASN A 204 -16.54 -9.55 15.10
N ASN A 205 -16.16 -8.62 15.96
CA ASN A 205 -15.52 -7.37 15.61
C ASN A 205 -14.58 -6.88 16.71
N LEU A 206 -13.58 -6.08 16.35
CA LEU A 206 -12.55 -5.59 17.27
C LEU A 206 -13.14 -4.83 18.47
N THR A 207 -14.17 -4.03 18.27
CA THR A 207 -14.80 -3.26 19.35
C THR A 207 -15.37 -4.18 20.42
N ASN A 208 -16.04 -5.26 20.06
CA ASN A 208 -16.62 -6.21 21.02
C ASN A 208 -15.53 -7.01 21.72
N ILE A 209 -14.48 -7.43 21.00
CA ILE A 209 -13.32 -8.11 21.59
C ILE A 209 -12.68 -7.21 22.65
N TYR A 210 -12.36 -5.97 22.32
CA TYR A 210 -11.75 -5.05 23.29
C TYR A 210 -12.69 -4.69 24.45
N LYS A 211 -14.00 -4.55 24.21
CA LYS A 211 -14.98 -4.38 25.29
C LYS A 211 -14.97 -5.57 26.24
N LYS A 212 -14.88 -6.79 25.72
CA LYS A 212 -14.84 -8.00 26.57
C LYS A 212 -13.56 -8.08 27.39
N ILE A 213 -12.40 -7.75 26.78
CA ILE A 213 -11.12 -7.68 27.49
C ILE A 213 -11.14 -6.55 28.55
N ALA A 214 -11.69 -5.41 28.22
CA ALA A 214 -11.71 -4.25 29.09
C ALA A 214 -12.71 -4.38 30.26
N GLY A 215 -13.86 -5.00 30.02
CA GLY A 215 -14.95 -5.13 31.00
C GLY A 215 -14.83 -6.38 31.90
N GLY A 216 -14.11 -7.43 31.46
CA GLY A 216 -13.96 -8.65 32.25
C GLY A 216 -12.83 -8.54 33.27
N ASP A 217 -13.00 -9.15 34.44
CA ASP A 217 -11.87 -9.39 35.32
C ASP A 217 -11.10 -10.67 34.90
N LEU A 218 -9.93 -10.90 35.47
CA LEU A 218 -9.11 -12.04 35.10
C LEU A 218 -9.82 -13.38 35.40
N SER A 219 -10.64 -13.46 36.45
CA SER A 219 -11.38 -14.67 36.85
C SER A 219 -12.51 -14.98 35.88
N GLU A 220 -13.21 -13.98 35.38
CA GLU A 220 -14.23 -14.16 34.34
C GLU A 220 -13.62 -14.61 32.99
N ILE A 221 -12.51 -13.99 32.61
CA ILE A 221 -11.77 -14.38 31.39
C ILE A 221 -11.26 -15.83 31.54
N ASP A 222 -10.68 -16.21 32.68
CA ASP A 222 -10.22 -17.56 32.98
C ASP A 222 -11.39 -18.57 32.87
N ALA A 223 -12.51 -18.27 33.48
CA ALA A 223 -13.70 -19.15 33.46
C ALA A 223 -14.21 -19.37 32.02
N MET A 224 -14.22 -18.31 31.21
CA MET A 224 -14.66 -18.35 29.83
C MET A 224 -13.82 -19.35 29.01
N PHE A 225 -12.49 -19.29 29.10
CA PHE A 225 -11.61 -20.14 28.29
C PHE A 225 -11.45 -21.56 28.92
N LYS A 226 -11.51 -21.70 30.23
CA LYS A 226 -11.47 -23.02 30.89
C LYS A 226 -12.68 -23.90 30.51
N GLY A 227 -13.83 -23.31 30.25
CA GLY A 227 -15.04 -24.00 29.80
C GLY A 227 -14.96 -24.63 28.41
N LEU A 228 -13.94 -24.26 27.60
CA LEU A 228 -13.77 -24.76 26.24
C LEU A 228 -13.11 -26.17 26.24
N PRO A 229 -13.32 -26.98 25.18
CA PRO A 229 -12.57 -28.21 24.94
C PRO A 229 -11.07 -27.96 24.87
N ASN A 230 -10.24 -28.93 25.30
CA ASN A 230 -8.78 -28.74 25.34
C ASN A 230 -8.14 -28.47 23.98
N GLU A 231 -8.72 -29.02 22.90
CA GLU A 231 -8.23 -28.86 21.53
C GLU A 231 -8.73 -27.58 20.83
N HIS A 232 -9.56 -26.79 21.53
CA HIS A 232 -10.11 -25.57 20.95
C HIS A 232 -9.01 -24.52 20.75
N PRO A 233 -8.84 -23.94 19.57
CA PRO A 233 -7.73 -22.99 19.27
C PRO A 233 -7.69 -21.79 20.23
N ALA A 234 -8.87 -21.29 20.65
CA ALA A 234 -8.97 -20.21 21.63
C ALA A 234 -8.37 -20.63 22.99
N LYS A 235 -8.66 -21.85 23.47
CA LYS A 235 -8.12 -22.36 24.73
C LYS A 235 -6.62 -22.59 24.65
N MET A 236 -6.15 -23.13 23.53
CA MET A 236 -4.70 -23.35 23.33
C MET A 236 -3.95 -22.03 23.41
N SER A 237 -4.41 -20.99 22.70
CA SER A 237 -3.80 -19.65 22.74
C SER A 237 -3.90 -19.03 24.13
N TYR A 238 -5.04 -19.20 24.80
CA TYR A 238 -5.24 -18.70 26.16
C TYR A 238 -4.31 -19.38 27.16
N ASN A 239 -4.09 -20.69 27.09
CA ASN A 239 -3.18 -21.44 27.98
C ASN A 239 -1.74 -20.92 27.91
N ILE A 240 -1.28 -20.49 26.71
CA ILE A 240 0.04 -19.86 26.55
C ILE A 240 0.10 -18.55 27.33
N PHE A 241 -0.93 -17.70 27.20
CA PHE A 241 -1.04 -16.46 27.96
C PHE A 241 -1.14 -16.75 29.48
N ALA A 242 -1.98 -17.71 29.89
CA ALA A 242 -2.25 -18.06 31.28
C ALA A 242 -1.03 -18.67 32.00
N SER A 243 -0.07 -19.22 31.28
CA SER A 243 1.19 -19.73 31.83
C SER A 243 2.12 -18.63 32.38
N GLY A 244 1.84 -17.36 32.06
CA GLY A 244 2.55 -16.22 32.63
C GLY A 244 2.22 -15.98 34.11
N SER A 245 3.10 -15.25 34.81
CA SER A 245 2.83 -14.82 36.20
C SER A 245 1.61 -13.91 36.28
N ASP A 246 0.98 -13.85 37.46
CA ASP A 246 -0.22 -12.99 37.63
C ASP A 246 0.07 -11.51 37.38
N THR A 247 1.27 -11.05 37.72
CA THR A 247 1.73 -9.70 37.43
C THR A 247 1.76 -9.42 35.94
N ILE A 248 2.21 -10.40 35.13
CA ILE A 248 2.25 -10.28 33.67
C ILE A 248 0.84 -10.24 33.11
N LYS A 249 -0.02 -11.15 33.54
CA LYS A 249 -1.43 -11.22 33.08
C LYS A 249 -2.16 -9.93 33.38
N ALA A 250 -2.06 -9.40 34.60
CA ALA A 250 -2.66 -8.14 34.99
C ALA A 250 -2.14 -6.95 34.15
N SER A 251 -0.84 -6.92 33.87
CA SER A 251 -0.23 -5.87 33.06
C SER A 251 -0.68 -5.92 31.61
N VAL A 252 -0.78 -7.12 31.00
CA VAL A 252 -1.29 -7.30 29.64
C VAL A 252 -2.74 -6.85 29.52
N ILE A 253 -3.60 -7.26 30.46
CA ILE A 253 -5.00 -6.85 30.47
C ILE A 253 -5.13 -5.32 30.62
N THR A 254 -4.36 -4.72 31.52
CA THR A 254 -4.36 -3.27 31.72
C THR A 254 -3.93 -2.52 30.45
N ARG A 255 -2.90 -3.04 29.75
CA ARG A 255 -2.44 -2.47 28.49
C ARG A 255 -3.49 -2.58 27.39
N SER A 256 -4.14 -3.75 27.27
CA SER A 256 -5.21 -3.98 26.31
C SER A 256 -6.43 -3.08 26.61
N ARG A 257 -6.75 -2.81 27.88
CA ARG A 257 -7.78 -1.85 28.30
C ARG A 257 -7.46 -0.43 27.80
N ASN A 258 -6.20 -0.01 27.96
CA ASN A 258 -5.77 1.31 27.50
C ASN A 258 -5.82 1.44 25.96
N GLN A 259 -5.56 0.35 25.25
CA GLN A 259 -5.76 0.33 23.79
C GLN A 259 -7.23 0.43 23.40
N ALA A 260 -8.12 -0.24 24.13
CA ALA A 260 -9.56 -0.18 23.90
C ALA A 260 -10.14 1.25 23.99
N THR A 261 -9.57 2.12 24.82
CA THR A 261 -10.02 3.53 24.96
C THR A 261 -9.69 4.37 23.73
N ASN A 262 -8.77 3.94 22.88
CA ASN A 262 -8.37 4.65 21.67
C ASN A 262 -9.24 4.30 20.46
N PHE A 263 -10.14 3.33 20.57
CA PHE A 263 -11.12 3.05 19.51
C PHE A 263 -12.29 4.03 19.59
N PRO A 264 -12.65 4.69 18.50
CA PRO A 264 -13.82 5.58 18.48
C PRO A 264 -15.09 4.81 18.83
N LYS A 265 -15.92 5.43 19.68
CA LYS A 265 -17.24 4.91 20.08
C LYS A 265 -18.22 4.90 18.92
#